data_cd5fe7f5a5ebc12f33a0b39f15137217
#
_entry.id   cd5fe7f5a5ebc12f33a0b39f15137217
#
_cell.length_a   1.000
_cell.length_b   1.000
_cell.length_c   1.000
_cell.angle_alpha   90.00
_cell.angle_beta   90.00
_cell.angle_gamma   90.00
#
_symmetry.space_group_name_H-M   'P 1'
#
loop_
_entity.id
_entity.type
_entity.pdbx_description
1 polymer ?
#
loop_
_entity_poly.entity_id
_entity_poly.type
_entity_poly.pdbx_seq_one_letter_code
_entity_poly.pdbx_strand_id
1 'polypeptide(L)'
;GVEEKVGAEMNVIKDVVFEGTILEQVEKTVEYLETQVAEHTYLEQSGKFITRRDYPKFVIQEMVVNACCHRAYNIKGTEIQIKMFDDRIVFESPGKLPGMVRPSNIRSTHFSRNPKIAAFLKTYHYVKEYGEGVDRMYRELEVNGAAPLSFHTDDFILKVSVPKVTEKLIENRDEEVEKLVENVDKLIEKLVEKATGNGDKLTENRIAILRLIAGNPYISQSELAESIGISITAIGNNIKAMRNKYLRRVGPDKGGFWEIIR
;
A
#
# COMPACT_ATOMS: atom_id res chain seq x y z
N GLY A 1 -19.76 -14.64 -8.36
CA GLY A 1 -19.86 -14.78 -9.82
C GLY A 1 -18.81 -13.96 -10.54
N VAL A 2 -18.33 -14.43 -11.67
CA VAL A 2 -17.43 -13.67 -12.55
C VAL A 2 -18.30 -13.07 -13.66
N GLU A 3 -18.44 -11.75 -13.67
CA GLU A 3 -19.16 -11.02 -14.69
C GLU A 3 -18.16 -10.38 -15.65
N GLU A 4 -18.21 -10.75 -16.90
CA GLU A 4 -17.52 -10.05 -17.97
C GLU A 4 -18.52 -9.19 -18.74
N LYS A 5 -18.23 -7.92 -18.92
CA LYS A 5 -19.09 -7.00 -19.64
C LYS A 5 -18.63 -6.93 -21.10
N VAL A 6 -19.38 -7.57 -21.98
CA VAL A 6 -19.20 -7.47 -23.42
C VAL A 6 -20.35 -6.62 -24.00
N GLY A 7 -20.05 -5.37 -24.34
CA GLY A 7 -21.06 -4.45 -24.84
C GLY A 7 -22.06 -4.01 -23.77
N ALA A 8 -23.36 -3.97 -24.12
CA ALA A 8 -24.46 -3.60 -23.21
C ALA A 8 -24.97 -4.77 -22.36
N GLU A 9 -24.56 -6.00 -22.64
CA GLU A 9 -24.99 -7.21 -21.94
C GLU A 9 -23.91 -7.66 -20.96
N MET A 10 -24.32 -8.01 -19.73
CA MET A 10 -23.43 -8.64 -18.72
C MET A 10 -23.47 -10.15 -18.95
N ASN A 11 -22.35 -10.72 -19.38
CA ASN A 11 -22.17 -12.17 -19.46
C ASN A 11 -21.50 -12.68 -18.18
N VAL A 12 -22.23 -13.47 -17.40
CA VAL A 12 -21.65 -14.21 -16.26
C VAL A 12 -21.00 -15.47 -16.81
N ILE A 13 -19.66 -15.54 -16.74
CA ILE A 13 -18.90 -16.70 -17.19
C ILE A 13 -18.99 -17.83 -16.17
N LYS A 14 -18.93 -17.46 -14.88
CA LYS A 14 -18.93 -18.42 -13.77
C LYS A 14 -19.59 -17.80 -12.54
N ASP A 15 -20.51 -18.52 -11.95
CA ASP A 15 -21.16 -18.16 -10.69
C ASP A 15 -20.91 -19.25 -9.65
N VAL A 16 -20.42 -18.85 -8.47
CA VAL A 16 -20.11 -19.77 -7.35
C VAL A 16 -20.64 -19.18 -6.06
N VAL A 17 -21.41 -19.97 -5.33
CA VAL A 17 -21.98 -19.59 -4.03
C VAL A 17 -21.27 -20.33 -2.91
N PHE A 18 -20.87 -19.60 -1.87
CA PHE A 18 -20.27 -20.16 -0.65
C PHE A 18 -21.23 -19.98 0.51
N GLU A 19 -21.70 -21.09 1.05
CA GLU A 19 -22.57 -21.16 2.23
C GLU A 19 -21.82 -21.76 3.42
N GLY A 20 -22.35 -21.57 4.61
CA GLY A 20 -21.81 -22.08 5.87
C GLY A 20 -21.62 -20.99 6.91
N THR A 21 -20.80 -21.28 7.91
CA THR A 21 -20.37 -20.30 8.91
C THR A 21 -19.55 -19.18 8.28
N ILE A 22 -19.45 -18.04 8.98
CA ILE A 22 -18.64 -16.92 8.48
C ILE A 22 -17.18 -17.33 8.24
N LEU A 23 -16.62 -18.19 9.09
CA LEU A 23 -15.26 -18.69 8.91
C LEU A 23 -15.13 -19.50 7.63
N GLU A 24 -16.02 -20.48 7.42
CA GLU A 24 -16.02 -21.29 6.19
C GLU A 24 -16.24 -20.45 4.93
N GLN A 25 -17.12 -19.44 5.00
CA GLN A 25 -17.31 -18.52 3.87
C GLN A 25 -16.05 -17.73 3.56
N VAL A 26 -15.35 -17.20 4.57
CA VAL A 26 -14.08 -16.48 4.40
C VAL A 26 -13.02 -17.41 3.80
N GLU A 27 -12.82 -18.59 4.39
CA GLU A 27 -11.80 -19.56 3.94
C GLU A 27 -12.02 -19.98 2.51
N LYS A 28 -13.21 -20.50 2.19
CA LYS A 28 -13.57 -20.97 0.83
C LYS A 28 -13.48 -19.84 -0.21
N THR A 29 -13.92 -18.63 0.15
CA THR A 29 -13.89 -17.50 -0.77
C THR A 29 -12.46 -17.07 -1.07
N VAL A 30 -11.60 -16.95 -0.03
CA VAL A 30 -10.20 -16.59 -0.21
C VAL A 30 -9.48 -17.66 -1.04
N GLU A 31 -9.64 -18.93 -0.69
CA GLU A 31 -9.05 -20.06 -1.44
C GLU A 31 -9.48 -20.03 -2.91
N TYR A 32 -10.77 -19.86 -3.18
CA TYR A 32 -11.27 -19.77 -4.54
C TYR A 32 -10.69 -18.59 -5.31
N LEU A 33 -10.70 -17.37 -4.74
CA LEU A 33 -10.13 -16.19 -5.39
C LEU A 33 -8.64 -16.36 -5.68
N GLU A 34 -7.90 -16.99 -4.77
CA GLU A 34 -6.48 -17.31 -4.98
C GLU A 34 -6.26 -18.21 -6.21
N THR A 35 -7.21 -19.10 -6.53
CA THR A 35 -7.11 -19.92 -7.75
C THR A 35 -7.46 -19.18 -9.04
N GLN A 36 -8.11 -18.00 -8.94
CA GLN A 36 -8.48 -17.18 -10.09
C GLN A 36 -7.48 -16.07 -10.40
N VAL A 37 -6.60 -15.75 -9.45
CA VAL A 37 -5.59 -14.68 -9.61
C VAL A 37 -4.39 -15.23 -10.36
N ALA A 38 -4.06 -14.60 -11.49
CA ALA A 38 -2.88 -14.99 -12.28
C ALA A 38 -1.59 -14.46 -11.65
N GLU A 39 -0.51 -15.21 -11.89
CA GLU A 39 0.86 -14.84 -11.58
C GLU A 39 1.66 -14.73 -12.88
N HIS A 40 2.43 -13.65 -13.00
CA HIS A 40 3.25 -13.36 -14.17
C HIS A 40 4.72 -13.29 -13.76
N THR A 41 5.56 -14.01 -14.46
CA THR A 41 7.02 -14.00 -14.22
C THR A 41 7.71 -13.22 -15.31
N TYR A 42 8.42 -12.17 -14.92
CA TYR A 42 9.17 -11.27 -15.81
C TYR A 42 10.66 -11.40 -15.59
N LEU A 43 11.43 -11.18 -16.66
CA LEU A 43 12.89 -11.01 -16.58
C LEU A 43 13.18 -9.51 -16.37
N GLU A 44 13.68 -9.18 -15.19
CA GLU A 44 14.11 -7.83 -14.85
C GLU A 44 15.41 -7.44 -15.60
N GLN A 45 15.68 -6.15 -15.77
CA GLN A 45 16.93 -5.67 -16.36
C GLN A 45 18.19 -6.15 -15.60
N SER A 46 18.04 -6.42 -14.31
CA SER A 46 19.07 -7.04 -13.47
C SER A 46 19.43 -8.48 -13.87
N GLY A 47 18.70 -9.09 -14.81
CA GLY A 47 18.82 -10.50 -15.21
C GLY A 47 18.14 -11.48 -14.23
N LYS A 48 17.37 -11.01 -13.26
CA LYS A 48 16.60 -11.85 -12.30
C LYS A 48 15.17 -12.00 -12.74
N PHE A 49 14.60 -13.18 -12.53
CA PHE A 49 13.17 -13.40 -12.68
C PHE A 49 12.44 -12.88 -11.42
N ILE A 50 11.42 -12.07 -11.63
CA ILE A 50 10.48 -11.66 -10.59
C ILE A 50 9.09 -12.18 -10.93
N THR A 51 8.35 -12.67 -9.92
CA THR A 51 6.97 -13.10 -10.09
C THR A 51 6.07 -12.07 -9.44
N ARG A 52 5.11 -11.55 -10.18
CA ARG A 52 4.09 -10.60 -9.71
C ARG A 52 2.71 -11.20 -9.88
N ARG A 53 1.82 -10.85 -8.98
CA ARG A 53 0.43 -11.28 -9.00
C ARG A 53 -0.46 -10.13 -9.48
N ASP A 54 -1.53 -10.47 -10.18
CA ASP A 54 -2.55 -9.51 -10.58
C ASP A 54 -3.13 -8.74 -9.38
N TYR A 55 -3.23 -9.41 -8.23
CA TYR A 55 -3.72 -8.83 -6.97
C TYR A 55 -2.86 -9.33 -5.81
N PRO A 56 -2.37 -8.44 -4.90
CA PRO A 56 -1.64 -8.87 -3.71
C PRO A 56 -2.51 -9.76 -2.82
N LYS A 57 -1.96 -10.88 -2.35
CA LYS A 57 -2.68 -11.87 -1.53
C LYS A 57 -3.34 -11.26 -0.30
N PHE A 58 -2.61 -10.39 0.40
CA PHE A 58 -3.15 -9.72 1.58
C PHE A 58 -4.37 -8.86 1.25
N VAL A 59 -4.38 -8.16 0.11
CA VAL A 59 -5.51 -7.32 -0.31
C VAL A 59 -6.77 -8.15 -0.54
N ILE A 60 -6.65 -9.30 -1.21
CA ILE A 60 -7.78 -10.22 -1.42
C ILE A 60 -8.35 -10.69 -0.08
N GLN A 61 -7.49 -11.22 0.80
CA GLN A 61 -7.92 -11.72 2.10
C GLN A 61 -8.59 -10.63 2.94
N GLU A 62 -7.97 -9.46 3.05
CA GLU A 62 -8.47 -8.35 3.84
C GLU A 62 -9.81 -7.83 3.30
N MET A 63 -10.00 -7.78 1.98
CA MET A 63 -11.26 -7.37 1.38
C MET A 63 -12.40 -8.35 1.66
N VAL A 64 -12.17 -9.67 1.60
CA VAL A 64 -13.17 -10.69 1.95
C VAL A 64 -13.55 -10.57 3.44
N VAL A 65 -12.56 -10.44 4.31
CA VAL A 65 -12.78 -10.27 5.76
C VAL A 65 -13.56 -9.00 6.05
N ASN A 66 -13.18 -7.88 5.44
CA ASN A 66 -13.85 -6.59 5.62
C ASN A 66 -15.30 -6.63 5.10
N ALA A 67 -15.58 -7.30 3.98
CA ALA A 67 -16.93 -7.48 3.49
C ALA A 67 -17.82 -8.20 4.52
N CYS A 68 -17.30 -9.22 5.21
CA CYS A 68 -18.00 -9.94 6.28
C CYS A 68 -18.12 -9.10 7.56
N CYS A 69 -17.01 -8.49 8.02
CA CYS A 69 -17.00 -7.73 9.27
C CYS A 69 -17.87 -6.47 9.22
N HIS A 70 -18.03 -5.86 8.03
CA HIS A 70 -18.74 -4.59 7.87
C HIS A 70 -20.10 -4.70 7.19
N ARG A 71 -20.54 -5.92 6.82
CA ARG A 71 -21.89 -6.16 6.30
C ARG A 71 -22.97 -5.69 7.29
N ALA A 72 -24.01 -5.06 6.79
CA ALA A 72 -25.20 -4.74 7.57
C ALA A 72 -26.13 -5.96 7.61
N TYR A 73 -26.01 -6.81 8.62
CA TYR A 73 -26.76 -8.08 8.73
C TYR A 73 -28.26 -7.92 8.98
N ASN A 74 -28.71 -6.72 9.34
CA ASN A 74 -30.15 -6.38 9.42
C ASN A 74 -30.80 -6.20 8.03
N ILE A 75 -30.01 -6.01 6.96
CA ILE A 75 -30.51 -5.94 5.58
C ILE A 75 -30.66 -7.38 5.07
N LYS A 76 -31.91 -7.80 4.88
CA LYS A 76 -32.28 -9.12 4.36
C LYS A 76 -32.52 -9.08 2.86
N GLY A 77 -32.51 -10.25 2.20
CA GLY A 77 -32.77 -10.37 0.77
C GLY A 77 -31.64 -9.91 -0.15
N THR A 78 -30.43 -9.77 0.42
CA THR A 78 -29.21 -9.46 -0.33
C THR A 78 -28.01 -10.12 0.34
N GLU A 79 -26.93 -10.30 -0.41
CA GLU A 79 -25.72 -11.02 -0.01
C GLU A 79 -24.47 -10.20 -0.30
N ILE A 80 -23.32 -10.69 0.15
CA ILE A 80 -22.03 -10.18 -0.28
C ILE A 80 -21.75 -10.76 -1.67
N GLN A 81 -21.46 -9.91 -2.64
CA GLN A 81 -21.09 -10.30 -3.99
C GLN A 81 -19.66 -9.87 -4.29
N ILE A 82 -18.89 -10.75 -4.93
CA ILE A 82 -17.54 -10.46 -5.40
C ILE A 82 -17.53 -10.71 -6.90
N LYS A 83 -17.27 -9.65 -7.65
CA LYS A 83 -17.31 -9.66 -9.11
C LYS A 83 -15.91 -9.47 -9.66
N MET A 84 -15.41 -10.43 -10.41
CA MET A 84 -14.12 -10.35 -11.07
C MET A 84 -14.31 -9.89 -12.51
N PHE A 85 -13.62 -8.81 -12.86
CA PHE A 85 -13.54 -8.26 -14.22
C PHE A 85 -12.09 -8.40 -14.72
N ASP A 86 -11.86 -8.14 -15.99
CA ASP A 86 -10.52 -8.21 -16.58
C ASP A 86 -9.52 -7.25 -15.96
N ASP A 87 -9.99 -6.09 -15.47
CA ASP A 87 -9.20 -4.99 -14.96
C ASP A 87 -9.32 -4.75 -13.45
N ARG A 88 -10.26 -5.40 -12.76
CA ARG A 88 -10.53 -5.18 -11.33
C ARG A 88 -11.35 -6.28 -10.70
N ILE A 89 -11.30 -6.34 -9.36
CA ILE A 89 -12.27 -7.08 -8.54
C ILE A 89 -13.14 -6.08 -7.79
N VAL A 90 -14.46 -6.26 -7.81
CA VAL A 90 -15.42 -5.44 -7.07
C VAL A 90 -16.04 -6.26 -5.95
N PHE A 91 -15.88 -5.77 -4.72
CA PHE A 91 -16.51 -6.33 -3.52
C PHE A 91 -17.74 -5.50 -3.18
N GLU A 92 -18.91 -6.11 -3.26
CA GLU A 92 -20.20 -5.49 -2.91
C GLU A 92 -20.68 -6.06 -1.58
N SER A 93 -20.91 -5.21 -0.60
CA SER A 93 -21.39 -5.60 0.72
C SER A 93 -22.59 -4.74 1.14
N PRO A 94 -23.70 -5.37 1.61
CA PRO A 94 -24.84 -4.61 2.11
C PRO A 94 -24.47 -3.71 3.28
N GLY A 95 -24.79 -2.42 3.17
CA GLY A 95 -24.49 -1.35 4.12
C GLY A 95 -23.67 -0.23 3.47
N LYS A 96 -23.59 0.90 4.18
CA LYS A 96 -22.71 2.03 3.82
C LYS A 96 -21.40 1.91 4.58
N LEU A 97 -20.45 2.80 4.35
CA LEU A 97 -19.29 2.91 5.24
C LEU A 97 -19.77 3.14 6.68
N PRO A 98 -19.20 2.46 7.67
CA PRO A 98 -19.71 2.48 9.04
C PRO A 98 -19.44 3.81 9.76
N GLY A 99 -20.43 4.29 10.53
CA GLY A 99 -20.28 5.45 11.41
C GLY A 99 -19.75 6.72 10.73
N MET A 100 -18.62 7.20 11.21
CA MET A 100 -17.96 8.42 10.73
C MET A 100 -16.90 8.13 9.63
N VAL A 101 -16.75 6.89 9.19
CA VAL A 101 -15.78 6.51 8.16
C VAL A 101 -16.18 7.09 6.80
N ARG A 102 -15.21 7.64 6.11
CA ARG A 102 -15.32 8.19 4.75
C ARG A 102 -14.12 7.74 3.93
N PRO A 103 -14.18 7.69 2.60
CA PRO A 103 -13.01 7.38 1.77
C PRO A 103 -11.79 8.26 2.09
N SER A 104 -12.01 9.52 2.47
CA SER A 104 -10.94 10.48 2.82
C SER A 104 -10.25 10.20 4.16
N ASN A 105 -10.88 9.49 5.09
CA ASN A 105 -10.32 9.20 6.42
C ASN A 105 -10.20 7.70 6.73
N ILE A 106 -10.53 6.83 5.78
CA ILE A 106 -10.61 5.38 6.00
C ILE A 106 -9.27 4.75 6.43
N ARG A 107 -8.15 5.33 6.03
CA ARG A 107 -6.81 4.86 6.43
C ARG A 107 -6.47 5.13 7.90
N SER A 108 -7.08 6.14 8.48
CA SER A 108 -6.79 6.60 9.86
C SER A 108 -7.96 6.41 10.82
N THR A 109 -9.12 5.93 10.33
CA THR A 109 -10.32 5.76 11.15
C THR A 109 -10.63 4.28 11.34
N HIS A 110 -10.70 3.86 12.60
CA HIS A 110 -11.01 2.48 12.97
C HIS A 110 -12.44 2.40 13.49
N PHE A 111 -13.27 1.65 12.81
CA PHE A 111 -14.65 1.39 13.23
C PHE A 111 -15.06 -0.02 12.79
N SER A 112 -15.59 -0.81 13.71
CA SER A 112 -16.19 -2.10 13.39
C SER A 112 -17.70 -2.04 13.49
N ARG A 113 -18.42 -2.38 12.42
CA ARG A 113 -19.88 -2.52 12.44
C ARG A 113 -20.31 -3.71 13.28
N ASN A 114 -19.59 -4.82 13.17
CA ASN A 114 -19.88 -6.07 13.85
C ASN A 114 -18.69 -6.51 14.72
N PRO A 115 -18.48 -5.89 15.90
CA PRO A 115 -17.28 -6.14 16.70
C PRO A 115 -17.16 -7.58 17.17
N LYS A 116 -18.29 -8.30 17.37
CA LYS A 116 -18.26 -9.72 17.72
C LYS A 116 -17.76 -10.61 16.58
N ILE A 117 -18.12 -10.30 15.33
CA ILE A 117 -17.62 -11.01 14.16
C ILE A 117 -16.13 -10.72 13.97
N ALA A 118 -15.71 -9.48 14.11
CA ALA A 118 -14.31 -9.11 14.03
C ALA A 118 -13.48 -9.82 15.13
N ALA A 119 -13.98 -9.87 16.37
CA ALA A 119 -13.33 -10.58 17.47
C ALA A 119 -13.24 -12.09 17.21
N PHE A 120 -14.29 -12.69 16.64
CA PHE A 120 -14.29 -14.09 16.25
C PHE A 120 -13.24 -14.38 15.17
N LEU A 121 -13.23 -13.63 14.08
CA LEU A 121 -12.24 -13.80 13.01
C LEU A 121 -10.81 -13.49 13.46
N LYS A 122 -10.64 -12.61 14.47
CA LYS A 122 -9.34 -12.38 15.11
C LYS A 122 -8.82 -13.64 15.82
N THR A 123 -9.68 -14.43 16.47
CA THR A 123 -9.29 -15.69 17.11
C THR A 123 -8.68 -16.67 16.09
N TYR A 124 -9.08 -16.59 14.83
CA TYR A 124 -8.55 -17.38 13.72
C TYR A 124 -7.47 -16.64 12.89
N HIS A 125 -6.92 -15.54 13.43
CA HIS A 125 -5.85 -14.75 12.84
C HIS A 125 -6.18 -14.05 11.51
N TYR A 126 -7.46 -13.92 11.15
CA TYR A 126 -7.90 -13.18 9.97
C TYR A 126 -7.94 -11.67 10.19
N VAL A 127 -8.10 -11.20 11.43
CA VAL A 127 -8.13 -9.77 11.80
C VAL A 127 -6.97 -9.46 12.74
N LYS A 128 -6.23 -8.39 12.49
CA LYS A 128 -5.19 -7.88 13.40
C LYS A 128 -5.73 -6.81 14.35
N GLU A 129 -5.05 -6.62 15.50
CA GLU A 129 -5.55 -5.78 16.61
C GLU A 129 -5.69 -4.29 16.31
N TYR A 130 -4.90 -3.75 15.42
CA TYR A 130 -4.63 -2.31 15.36
C TYR A 130 -5.30 -1.57 14.20
N GLY A 131 -6.25 -2.19 13.48
CA GLY A 131 -6.95 -1.53 12.37
C GLY A 131 -6.04 -1.13 11.20
N GLU A 132 -4.85 -1.71 11.10
CA GLU A 132 -3.87 -1.42 10.06
C GLU A 132 -4.20 -2.07 8.70
N GLY A 133 -5.26 -2.87 8.62
CA GLY A 133 -5.61 -3.64 7.42
C GLY A 133 -5.78 -2.77 6.20
N VAL A 134 -6.57 -1.69 6.31
CA VAL A 134 -6.82 -0.76 5.20
C VAL A 134 -5.54 -0.04 4.79
N ASP A 135 -4.78 0.50 5.73
CA ASP A 135 -3.52 1.20 5.41
C ASP A 135 -2.49 0.26 4.78
N ARG A 136 -2.42 -0.99 5.24
CA ARG A 136 -1.59 -2.01 4.62
C ARG A 136 -2.06 -2.37 3.21
N MET A 137 -3.36 -2.46 2.94
CA MET A 137 -3.87 -2.68 1.58
C MET A 137 -3.40 -1.58 0.62
N TYR A 138 -3.48 -0.32 1.04
CA TYR A 138 -2.99 0.80 0.23
C TYR A 138 -1.49 0.69 -0.05
N ARG A 139 -0.68 0.36 0.98
CA ARG A 139 0.77 0.15 0.81
C ARG A 139 1.09 -1.03 -0.13
N GLU A 140 0.39 -2.15 0.03
CA GLU A 140 0.59 -3.33 -0.83
C GLU A 140 0.24 -3.02 -2.30
N LEU A 141 -0.84 -2.28 -2.55
CA LEU A 141 -1.20 -1.84 -3.91
C LEU A 141 -0.14 -0.87 -4.47
N GLU A 142 0.26 0.12 -3.69
CA GLU A 142 1.29 1.09 -4.06
C GLU A 142 2.63 0.41 -4.37
N VAL A 143 3.08 -0.51 -3.52
CA VAL A 143 4.33 -1.27 -3.74
C VAL A 143 4.26 -2.11 -5.02
N ASN A 144 3.10 -2.63 -5.38
CA ASN A 144 2.91 -3.40 -6.62
C ASN A 144 2.57 -2.52 -7.85
N GLY A 145 2.58 -1.20 -7.72
CA GLY A 145 2.31 -0.27 -8.81
C GLY A 145 0.84 -0.22 -9.24
N ALA A 146 -0.09 -0.71 -8.40
CA ALA A 146 -1.52 -0.65 -8.69
C ALA A 146 -2.11 0.71 -8.26
N ALA A 147 -3.21 1.11 -8.92
CA ALA A 147 -3.99 2.26 -8.51
C ALA A 147 -4.62 2.03 -7.11
N PRO A 148 -4.99 3.09 -6.38
CA PRO A 148 -5.62 2.95 -5.07
C PRO A 148 -7.02 2.34 -5.16
N LEU A 149 -7.51 1.81 -4.02
CA LEU A 149 -8.88 1.36 -3.87
C LEU A 149 -9.87 2.48 -4.17
N SER A 150 -10.97 2.15 -4.87
CA SER A 150 -12.08 3.08 -5.05
C SER A 150 -13.31 2.60 -4.28
N PHE A 151 -14.04 3.56 -3.66
CA PHE A 151 -15.22 3.30 -2.84
C PHE A 151 -16.41 4.01 -3.46
N HIS A 152 -17.48 3.27 -3.68
CA HIS A 152 -18.75 3.78 -4.14
C HIS A 152 -19.89 3.22 -3.29
N THR A 153 -20.89 4.02 -2.98
CA THR A 153 -22.04 3.58 -2.20
C THR A 153 -23.30 3.87 -3.00
N ASP A 154 -24.00 2.82 -3.41
CA ASP A 154 -25.34 2.90 -3.99
C ASP A 154 -26.34 2.60 -2.89
N ASP A 155 -27.28 3.52 -2.62
CA ASP A 155 -28.34 3.41 -1.61
C ASP A 155 -27.91 2.70 -0.32
N PHE A 156 -27.86 1.37 -0.33
CA PHE A 156 -27.53 0.51 0.81
C PHE A 156 -26.44 -0.52 0.52
N ILE A 157 -25.74 -0.44 -0.61
CA ILE A 157 -24.62 -1.35 -0.97
C ILE A 157 -23.34 -0.54 -1.07
N LEU A 158 -22.33 -0.93 -0.32
CA LEU A 158 -20.96 -0.46 -0.46
C LEU A 158 -20.24 -1.30 -1.50
N LYS A 159 -19.71 -0.65 -2.54
CA LYS A 159 -18.85 -1.24 -3.57
C LYS A 159 -17.42 -0.77 -3.37
N VAL A 160 -16.52 -1.71 -3.26
CA VAL A 160 -15.07 -1.43 -3.19
C VAL A 160 -14.40 -2.10 -4.38
N SER A 161 -13.77 -1.31 -5.24
CA SER A 161 -13.03 -1.83 -6.38
C SER A 161 -11.55 -1.90 -6.07
N VAL A 162 -10.99 -3.08 -6.29
CA VAL A 162 -9.56 -3.38 -6.21
C VAL A 162 -9.04 -3.45 -7.64
N PRO A 163 -8.17 -2.53 -8.07
CA PRO A 163 -7.63 -2.54 -9.42
C PRO A 163 -6.62 -3.67 -9.61
N LYS A 164 -6.56 -4.19 -10.83
CA LYS A 164 -5.55 -5.16 -11.25
C LYS A 164 -4.18 -4.47 -11.34
N VAL A 165 -3.13 -5.15 -10.90
CA VAL A 165 -1.75 -4.75 -11.18
C VAL A 165 -1.48 -4.99 -12.67
N THR A 166 -1.13 -3.95 -13.42
CA THR A 166 -0.86 -4.05 -14.86
C THR A 166 0.59 -3.73 -15.19
N GLU A 167 1.13 -4.34 -16.23
CA GLU A 167 2.49 -4.07 -16.71
C GLU A 167 2.73 -2.58 -16.96
N LYS A 168 1.77 -1.92 -17.59
CA LYS A 168 1.85 -0.49 -17.90
C LYS A 168 1.97 0.41 -16.67
N LEU A 169 1.35 0.03 -15.55
CA LEU A 169 1.47 0.75 -14.27
C LEU A 169 2.83 0.49 -13.63
N ILE A 170 3.39 -0.69 -13.86
CA ILE A 170 4.71 -1.08 -13.38
C ILE A 170 5.80 -0.31 -14.14
N GLU A 171 5.74 -0.30 -15.48
CA GLU A 171 6.68 0.44 -16.33
C GLU A 171 6.68 1.94 -16.02
N ASN A 172 5.51 2.58 -15.91
CA ASN A 172 5.39 3.98 -15.53
C ASN A 172 6.03 4.28 -14.17
N ARG A 173 5.88 3.38 -13.22
CA ARG A 173 6.48 3.52 -11.89
C ARG A 173 7.99 3.37 -11.93
N ASP A 174 8.48 2.37 -12.65
CA ASP A 174 9.91 2.13 -12.77
C ASP A 174 10.58 3.34 -13.44
N GLU A 175 9.97 3.93 -14.48
CA GLU A 175 10.40 5.19 -15.07
C GLU A 175 10.35 6.39 -14.10
N GLU A 176 9.31 6.49 -13.25
CA GLU A 176 9.23 7.56 -12.24
C GLU A 176 10.31 7.38 -11.17
N VAL A 177 10.57 6.16 -10.74
CA VAL A 177 11.63 5.84 -9.77
C VAL A 177 13.00 6.16 -10.37
N GLU A 178 13.27 5.79 -11.63
CA GLU A 178 14.52 6.14 -12.32
C GLU A 178 14.71 7.67 -12.41
N LYS A 179 13.68 8.41 -12.78
CA LYS A 179 13.70 9.88 -12.80
C LYS A 179 13.95 10.49 -11.43
N LEU A 180 13.35 9.92 -10.37
CA LEU A 180 13.61 10.34 -8.98
C LEU A 180 15.05 10.09 -8.55
N VAL A 181 15.58 8.90 -8.85
CA VAL A 181 16.98 8.56 -8.56
C VAL A 181 17.93 9.51 -9.29
N GLU A 182 17.70 9.75 -10.60
CA GLU A 182 18.50 10.70 -11.38
C GLU A 182 18.45 12.12 -10.80
N ASN A 183 17.28 12.58 -10.38
CA ASN A 183 17.12 13.89 -9.74
C ASN A 183 17.86 13.99 -8.41
N VAL A 184 17.82 12.91 -7.59
CA VAL A 184 18.58 12.84 -6.34
C VAL A 184 20.08 12.85 -6.62
N ASP A 185 20.56 12.09 -7.60
CA ASP A 185 21.98 12.05 -7.95
C ASP A 185 22.47 13.43 -8.45
N LYS A 186 21.73 14.10 -9.32
CA LYS A 186 22.02 15.48 -9.76
C LYS A 186 22.05 16.47 -8.60
N LEU A 187 21.15 16.31 -7.61
CA LEU A 187 21.15 17.13 -6.39
C LEU A 187 22.42 16.90 -5.57
N ILE A 188 22.80 15.64 -5.38
CA ILE A 188 24.00 15.27 -4.62
C ILE A 188 25.28 15.77 -5.31
N GLU A 189 25.40 15.63 -6.63
CA GLU A 189 26.53 16.16 -7.40
C GLU A 189 26.70 17.66 -7.17
N LYS A 190 25.63 18.44 -7.30
CA LYS A 190 25.66 19.90 -7.03
C LYS A 190 26.09 20.23 -5.62
N LEU A 191 25.66 19.43 -4.61
CA LEU A 191 26.07 19.62 -3.22
C LEU A 191 27.55 19.29 -3.01
N VAL A 192 28.07 18.27 -3.67
CA VAL A 192 29.50 17.90 -3.62
C VAL A 192 30.35 18.99 -4.29
N GLU A 193 29.96 19.50 -5.45
CA GLU A 193 30.63 20.62 -6.11
C GLU A 193 30.64 21.87 -5.25
N LYS A 194 29.50 22.24 -4.68
CA LYS A 194 29.37 23.37 -3.74
C LYS A 194 30.26 23.21 -2.51
N ALA A 195 30.31 22.00 -1.94
CA ALA A 195 31.18 21.69 -0.81
C ALA A 195 32.67 21.85 -1.15
N THR A 196 33.07 21.30 -2.29
CA THR A 196 34.45 21.38 -2.77
C THR A 196 34.85 22.83 -3.04
N GLY A 197 33.98 23.64 -3.67
CA GLY A 197 34.19 25.07 -3.90
C GLY A 197 34.34 25.88 -2.60
N ASN A 198 33.73 25.46 -1.52
CA ASN A 198 33.82 26.07 -0.19
C ASN A 198 34.96 25.51 0.70
N GLY A 199 35.81 24.61 0.15
CA GLY A 199 36.89 23.95 0.90
C GLY A 199 36.38 22.86 1.90
N ASP A 200 35.10 22.50 1.82
CA ASP A 200 34.52 21.42 2.63
C ASP A 200 34.62 20.09 1.83
N LYS A 201 34.75 18.96 2.56
CA LYS A 201 34.71 17.62 1.98
C LYS A 201 33.52 16.83 2.50
N LEU A 202 32.60 16.48 1.61
CA LEU A 202 31.55 15.52 1.90
C LEU A 202 32.11 14.10 1.81
N THR A 203 32.13 13.39 2.95
CA THR A 203 32.56 11.99 3.01
C THR A 203 31.47 11.07 2.46
N GLU A 204 31.81 9.83 2.08
CA GLU A 204 30.86 8.84 1.58
C GLU A 204 29.65 8.66 2.51
N ASN A 205 29.87 8.58 3.82
CA ASN A 205 28.79 8.48 4.79
C ASN A 205 27.86 9.71 4.78
N ARG A 206 28.40 10.92 4.59
CA ARG A 206 27.59 12.15 4.49
C ARG A 206 26.77 12.18 3.21
N ILE A 207 27.35 11.74 2.10
CA ILE A 207 26.66 11.59 0.82
C ILE A 207 25.53 10.57 0.95
N ALA A 208 25.79 9.40 1.56
CA ALA A 208 24.77 8.38 1.80
C ALA A 208 23.61 8.90 2.66
N ILE A 209 23.91 9.65 3.73
CA ILE A 209 22.89 10.29 4.58
C ILE A 209 22.02 11.26 3.75
N LEU A 210 22.65 12.12 2.92
CA LEU A 210 21.93 13.09 2.10
C LEU A 210 21.05 12.40 1.05
N ARG A 211 21.51 11.29 0.43
CA ARG A 211 20.70 10.49 -0.51
C ARG A 211 19.47 9.90 0.17
N LEU A 212 19.63 9.27 1.32
CA LEU A 212 18.52 8.69 2.07
C LEU A 212 17.50 9.74 2.50
N ILE A 213 17.98 10.91 2.96
CA ILE A 213 17.11 12.04 3.32
C ILE A 213 16.39 12.61 2.10
N ALA A 214 17.05 12.70 0.94
CA ALA A 214 16.42 13.16 -0.29
C ALA A 214 15.27 12.24 -0.73
N GLY A 215 15.42 10.92 -0.53
CA GLY A 215 14.37 9.93 -0.81
C GLY A 215 13.27 9.89 0.26
N ASN A 216 13.61 10.12 1.52
CA ASN A 216 12.66 10.15 2.64
C ASN A 216 13.03 11.23 3.67
N PRO A 217 12.44 12.43 3.59
CA PRO A 217 12.71 13.51 4.54
C PRO A 217 12.35 13.21 5.99
N TYR A 218 11.50 12.23 6.24
CA TYR A 218 11.05 11.83 7.59
C TYR A 218 11.90 10.73 8.21
N ILE A 219 12.93 10.23 7.52
CA ILE A 219 13.79 9.14 7.99
C ILE A 219 14.44 9.48 9.34
N SER A 220 14.38 8.55 10.27
CA SER A 220 14.98 8.69 11.60
C SER A 220 16.49 8.40 11.59
N GLN A 221 17.19 8.84 12.63
CA GLN A 221 18.62 8.51 12.78
C GLN A 221 18.87 7.01 12.96
N SER A 222 17.93 6.27 13.52
CA SER A 222 18.00 4.81 13.68
C SER A 222 17.93 4.12 12.33
N GLU A 223 16.97 4.52 11.48
CA GLU A 223 16.82 3.98 10.13
C GLU A 223 18.01 4.34 9.22
N LEU A 224 18.57 5.55 9.37
CA LEU A 224 19.82 5.94 8.70
C LEU A 224 20.99 5.05 9.13
N ALA A 225 21.10 4.76 10.43
CA ALA A 225 22.17 3.92 10.98
C ALA A 225 22.07 2.49 10.44
N GLU A 226 20.87 1.92 10.40
CA GLU A 226 20.59 0.60 9.86
C GLU A 226 20.89 0.53 8.36
N SER A 227 20.41 1.51 7.58
CA SER A 227 20.57 1.54 6.12
C SER A 227 22.03 1.70 5.67
N ILE A 228 22.85 2.44 6.42
CA ILE A 228 24.25 2.72 6.07
C ILE A 228 25.21 1.72 6.74
N GLY A 229 24.76 1.02 7.79
CA GLY A 229 25.57 0.06 8.53
C GLY A 229 26.57 0.70 9.48
N ILE A 230 26.26 1.90 10.05
CA ILE A 230 27.09 2.61 11.03
C ILE A 230 26.31 2.91 12.31
N SER A 231 27.00 3.24 13.40
CA SER A 231 26.33 3.53 14.67
C SER A 231 25.48 4.80 14.63
N ILE A 232 24.42 4.85 15.45
CA ILE A 232 23.56 6.04 15.61
C ILE A 232 24.39 7.26 16.03
N THR A 233 25.41 7.07 16.86
CA THR A 233 26.34 8.13 17.27
C THR A 233 27.13 8.68 16.08
N ALA A 234 27.58 7.81 15.16
CA ALA A 234 28.28 8.23 13.94
C ALA A 234 27.33 9.01 13.01
N ILE A 235 26.06 8.58 12.88
CA ILE A 235 25.02 9.34 12.16
C ILE A 235 24.85 10.73 12.78
N GLY A 236 24.68 10.82 14.11
CA GLY A 236 24.53 12.09 14.82
C GLY A 236 25.70 13.06 14.57
N ASN A 237 26.93 12.56 14.59
CA ASN A 237 28.14 13.35 14.31
C ASN A 237 28.17 13.85 12.87
N ASN A 238 27.82 13.02 11.87
CA ASN A 238 27.77 13.42 10.48
C ASN A 238 26.66 14.45 10.23
N ILE A 239 25.47 14.26 10.81
CA ILE A 239 24.37 15.25 10.73
C ILE A 239 24.79 16.57 11.36
N LYS A 240 25.43 16.55 12.54
CA LYS A 240 25.93 17.77 13.21
C LYS A 240 26.93 18.53 12.36
N ALA A 241 27.81 17.82 11.65
CA ALA A 241 28.80 18.43 10.75
C ALA A 241 28.16 19.04 9.49
N MET A 242 27.02 18.54 9.04
CA MET A 242 26.28 19.04 7.89
C MET A 242 25.21 20.09 8.24
N ARG A 243 24.88 20.22 9.54
CA ARG A 243 23.79 21.06 10.01
C ARG A 243 24.02 22.53 9.63
N ASN A 244 22.96 23.16 9.11
CA ASN A 244 22.91 24.54 8.65
C ASN A 244 23.82 24.88 7.44
N LYS A 245 24.59 23.90 6.94
CA LYS A 245 25.36 24.03 5.68
C LYS A 245 24.67 23.32 4.51
N TYR A 246 24.29 22.06 4.73
CA TYR A 246 23.72 21.18 3.71
C TYR A 246 22.38 20.57 4.16
N LEU A 247 22.08 20.61 5.47
CA LEU A 247 20.94 19.93 6.07
C LEU A 247 20.39 20.76 7.23
N ARG A 248 19.07 20.88 7.35
CA ARG A 248 18.40 21.42 8.54
C ARG A 248 17.22 20.57 8.97
N ARG A 249 16.94 20.60 10.25
CA ARG A 249 15.71 19.99 10.80
C ARG A 249 14.59 21.03 10.82
N VAL A 250 13.43 20.67 10.30
CA VAL A 250 12.23 21.50 10.30
C VAL A 250 11.18 20.84 11.18
N GLY A 251 10.63 21.59 12.13
CA GLY A 251 9.63 21.10 13.09
C GLY A 251 10.23 20.49 14.37
N PRO A 252 9.38 19.90 15.24
CA PRO A 252 9.79 19.32 16.52
C PRO A 252 10.58 18.02 16.35
N ASP A 253 11.26 17.57 17.43
CA ASP A 253 12.06 16.33 17.42
C ASP A 253 11.23 15.09 17.10
N LYS A 254 9.97 15.05 17.55
CA LYS A 254 8.98 14.03 17.12
C LYS A 254 8.06 14.63 16.04
N GLY A 255 8.09 14.04 14.84
CA GLY A 255 7.22 14.46 13.73
C GLY A 255 7.76 15.57 12.83
N GLY A 256 8.97 16.12 13.09
CA GLY A 256 9.64 17.02 12.16
C GLY A 256 10.31 16.26 10.99
N PHE A 257 10.76 16.99 9.98
CA PHE A 257 11.43 16.43 8.80
C PHE A 257 12.80 17.09 8.53
N TRP A 258 13.59 16.42 7.71
CA TRP A 258 14.87 16.94 7.25
C TRP A 258 14.69 17.71 5.94
N GLU A 259 15.33 18.84 5.82
CA GLU A 259 15.38 19.63 4.61
C GLU A 259 16.84 19.79 4.13
N ILE A 260 17.07 19.50 2.86
CA ILE A 260 18.36 19.71 2.21
C ILE A 260 18.46 21.16 1.76
N ILE A 261 19.51 21.85 2.19
CA ILE A 261 19.80 23.25 1.84
C ILE A 261 20.53 23.25 0.51
N ARG A 262 19.85 23.78 -0.53
CA ARG A 262 20.37 23.87 -1.89
C ARG A 262 21.36 25.02 -2.08
#